data_c429f3a8eb292e54b5ce0bc4d1fff2f3
#
_entry.id   c429f3a8eb292e54b5ce0bc4d1fff2f3
#
_cell.length_a   1.000
_cell.length_b   1.000
_cell.length_c   1.000
_cell.angle_alpha   90.00
_cell.angle_beta   90.00
_cell.angle_gamma   90.00
#
_symmetry.space_group_name_H-M   'P 1'
#
loop_
_entity.id
_entity.type
_entity.pdbx_description
1 polymer ?
#
loop_
_entity_poly.entity_id
_entity_poly.type
_entity_poly.pdbx_seq_one_letter_code
_entity_poly.pdbx_strand_id
1 'polypeptide(L)'
;MRHPPHTSGSHTAVPSLQGIVFINSWVDLMRMEFEEAQQLYSEGYDCAQSIVHVFMDRFEDIDEADVMRCTSLMSMGLFEGSICGALLGAFVVIGLKYGGSTPKMSDKGMAIIKREQFMMEFRKLYKGTTCPELTGFDVRIDEENLKAYESGIYTEFCPRLCMNVVNILEKIL
;
A
#
# COMPACT_ATOMS: atom_id res chain seq x y z
N MET A 1 -52.94 -51.59 -5.43
CA MET A 1 -52.34 -50.37 -5.97
C MET A 1 -52.19 -49.38 -4.83
N ARG A 2 -50.99 -49.12 -4.40
CA ARG A 2 -50.67 -48.20 -3.24
C ARG A 2 -49.93 -47.00 -3.81
N HIS A 3 -50.44 -45.79 -3.54
CA HIS A 3 -49.79 -44.53 -3.89
C HIS A 3 -48.63 -44.28 -2.96
N PRO A 4 -47.50 -43.76 -3.44
CA PRO A 4 -46.41 -43.32 -2.58
C PRO A 4 -46.69 -41.91 -1.99
N PRO A 5 -46.10 -41.60 -0.83
CA PRO A 5 -46.34 -40.32 -0.14
C PRO A 5 -45.53 -39.17 -0.77
N HIS A 6 -46.15 -37.99 -0.75
CA HIS A 6 -45.54 -36.71 -1.14
C HIS A 6 -44.40 -36.34 -0.16
N THR A 7 -43.20 -36.19 -0.69
CA THR A 7 -42.07 -35.61 0.04
C THR A 7 -42.15 -34.08 -0.01
N SER A 8 -42.28 -33.49 1.16
CA SER A 8 -42.23 -32.04 1.37
C SER A 8 -40.90 -31.46 0.97
N GLY A 9 -40.89 -30.49 0.05
CA GLY A 9 -39.72 -29.74 -0.36
C GLY A 9 -39.17 -28.89 0.78
N SER A 10 -37.90 -29.08 1.08
CA SER A 10 -37.16 -28.21 1.97
C SER A 10 -36.92 -26.87 1.29
N HIS A 11 -37.53 -25.83 1.83
CA HIS A 11 -37.19 -24.45 1.49
C HIS A 11 -35.77 -24.17 1.98
N THR A 12 -34.81 -24.12 1.05
CA THR A 12 -33.50 -23.58 1.31
C THR A 12 -33.65 -22.08 1.53
N ALA A 13 -33.37 -21.61 2.75
CA ALA A 13 -33.35 -20.20 3.09
C ALA A 13 -32.28 -19.52 2.27
N VAL A 14 -32.65 -18.47 1.54
CA VAL A 14 -31.75 -17.56 0.87
C VAL A 14 -30.99 -16.79 1.96
N PRO A 15 -29.64 -16.70 1.91
CA PRO A 15 -28.90 -15.91 2.88
C PRO A 15 -29.34 -14.45 2.83
N SER A 16 -29.63 -13.86 3.97
CA SER A 16 -30.01 -12.46 4.10
C SER A 16 -28.87 -11.56 3.60
N LEU A 17 -29.18 -10.63 2.71
CA LEU A 17 -28.27 -9.59 2.18
C LEU A 17 -27.96 -8.51 3.24
N GLN A 18 -27.73 -8.90 4.50
CA GLN A 18 -27.28 -8.01 5.57
C GLN A 18 -25.77 -8.01 5.58
N GLY A 19 -25.18 -7.00 4.94
CA GLY A 19 -23.73 -6.77 4.96
C GLY A 19 -23.15 -6.16 3.69
N ILE A 20 -23.97 -5.84 2.69
CA ILE A 20 -23.48 -5.08 1.53
C ILE A 20 -23.40 -3.60 1.94
N VAL A 21 -22.22 -3.15 2.33
CA VAL A 21 -21.93 -1.72 2.47
C VAL A 21 -21.90 -1.14 1.07
N PHE A 22 -22.88 -0.31 0.72
CA PHE A 22 -22.85 0.45 -0.53
C PHE A 22 -21.80 1.56 -0.39
N ILE A 23 -20.69 1.43 -1.06
CA ILE A 23 -19.68 2.49 -1.19
C ILE A 23 -20.27 3.59 -2.07
N ASN A 24 -20.79 4.64 -1.46
CA ASN A 24 -21.54 5.70 -2.13
C ASN A 24 -20.72 6.92 -2.54
N SER A 25 -19.42 6.98 -2.24
CA SER A 25 -18.58 8.12 -2.62
C SER A 25 -17.11 7.73 -2.77
N TRP A 26 -16.38 8.54 -3.54
CA TRP A 26 -14.92 8.47 -3.63
C TRP A 26 -14.23 8.63 -2.26
N VAL A 27 -14.87 9.32 -1.32
CA VAL A 27 -14.39 9.50 0.06
C VAL A 27 -14.42 8.18 0.84
N ASP A 28 -15.45 7.36 0.63
CA ASP A 28 -15.57 6.06 1.30
C ASP A 28 -14.56 5.04 0.74
N LEU A 29 -14.30 5.08 -0.57
CA LEU A 29 -13.27 4.26 -1.21
C LEU A 29 -11.86 4.63 -0.69
N MET A 30 -11.54 5.93 -0.66
CA MET A 30 -10.26 6.43 -0.12
C MET A 30 -10.09 6.12 1.37
N ARG A 31 -11.19 6.06 2.12
CA ARG A 31 -11.19 5.72 3.55
C ARG A 31 -10.90 4.22 3.77
N MET A 32 -11.39 3.34 2.90
CA MET A 32 -11.08 1.91 2.97
C MET A 32 -9.58 1.66 2.76
N GLU A 33 -8.97 2.29 1.76
CA GLU A 33 -7.52 2.17 1.50
C GLU A 33 -6.66 2.72 2.66
N PHE A 34 -7.16 3.74 3.38
CA PHE A 34 -6.49 4.25 4.56
C PHE A 34 -6.59 3.29 5.76
N GLU A 35 -7.76 2.75 6.01
CA GLU A 35 -7.97 1.78 7.09
C GLU A 35 -7.15 0.52 6.84
N GLU A 36 -7.05 0.08 5.60
CA GLU A 36 -6.20 -1.05 5.19
C GLU A 36 -4.71 -0.74 5.42
N ALA A 37 -4.21 0.43 5.00
CA ALA A 37 -2.83 0.83 5.26
C ALA A 37 -2.53 0.92 6.76
N GLN A 38 -3.46 1.44 7.57
CA GLN A 38 -3.31 1.46 9.04
C GLN A 38 -3.32 0.06 9.64
N GLN A 39 -4.19 -0.83 9.14
CA GLN A 39 -4.25 -2.21 9.59
C GLN A 39 -2.94 -2.93 9.33
N LEU A 40 -2.39 -2.83 8.11
CA LEU A 40 -1.09 -3.42 7.75
C LEU A 40 0.03 -2.95 8.67
N TYR A 41 0.08 -1.65 8.99
CA TYR A 41 1.03 -1.13 9.99
C TYR A 41 0.82 -1.75 11.38
N SER A 42 -0.42 -1.94 11.81
CA SER A 42 -0.74 -2.56 13.09
C SER A 42 -0.40 -4.05 13.13
N GLU A 43 -0.40 -4.72 11.98
CA GLU A 43 0.02 -6.11 11.79
C GLU A 43 1.54 -6.26 11.71
N GLY A 44 2.28 -5.14 11.63
CA GLY A 44 3.74 -5.10 11.63
C GLY A 44 4.38 -5.02 10.24
N TYR A 45 3.60 -4.81 9.19
CA TYR A 45 4.17 -4.48 7.88
C TYR A 45 4.82 -3.10 7.89
N ASP A 46 5.89 -2.95 7.13
CA ASP A 46 6.61 -1.67 7.02
C ASP A 46 6.04 -0.75 5.92
N CYS A 47 6.61 0.45 5.82
CA CYS A 47 6.16 1.48 4.87
C CYS A 47 6.14 1.00 3.42
N ALA A 48 7.16 0.26 2.98
CA ALA A 48 7.27 -0.19 1.60
C ALA A 48 6.33 -1.37 1.34
N GLN A 49 6.28 -2.31 2.27
CA GLN A 49 5.41 -3.48 2.20
C GLN A 49 3.93 -3.08 2.18
N SER A 50 3.52 -2.14 3.03
CA SER A 50 2.13 -1.64 3.05
C SER A 50 1.71 -1.01 1.72
N ILE A 51 2.59 -0.23 1.08
CA ILE A 51 2.30 0.33 -0.25
C ILE A 51 2.16 -0.77 -1.30
N VAL A 52 3.09 -1.73 -1.31
CA VAL A 52 3.11 -2.80 -2.31
C VAL A 52 1.87 -3.68 -2.16
N HIS A 53 1.54 -4.09 -0.94
CA HIS A 53 0.40 -4.97 -0.65
C HIS A 53 -0.91 -4.43 -1.25
N VAL A 54 -1.22 -3.14 -1.05
CA VAL A 54 -2.45 -2.49 -1.57
C VAL A 54 -2.61 -2.63 -3.09
N PHE A 55 -1.52 -2.84 -3.82
CA PHE A 55 -1.57 -2.93 -5.29
C PHE A 55 -1.35 -4.33 -5.85
N MET A 56 -1.09 -5.36 -5.01
CA MET A 56 -0.71 -6.68 -5.51
C MET A 56 -1.80 -7.39 -6.31
N ASP A 57 -3.06 -7.24 -5.96
CA ASP A 57 -4.20 -7.82 -6.71
C ASP A 57 -4.28 -7.34 -8.17
N ARG A 58 -3.53 -6.30 -8.55
CA ARG A 58 -3.45 -5.79 -9.93
C ARG A 58 -2.38 -6.51 -10.77
N PHE A 59 -1.63 -7.43 -10.18
CA PHE A 59 -0.48 -8.11 -10.79
C PHE A 59 -0.63 -9.63 -10.69
N GLU A 60 -1.57 -10.20 -11.46
CA GLU A 60 -1.95 -11.62 -11.42
C GLU A 60 -0.76 -12.60 -11.66
N ASP A 61 0.24 -12.16 -12.43
CA ASP A 61 1.40 -12.99 -12.79
C ASP A 61 2.60 -12.82 -11.82
N ILE A 62 2.44 -12.10 -10.69
CA ILE A 62 3.52 -11.78 -9.77
C ILE A 62 3.19 -12.36 -8.40
N ASP A 63 4.10 -13.17 -7.85
CA ASP A 63 3.96 -13.70 -6.50
C ASP A 63 4.14 -12.60 -5.46
N GLU A 64 3.09 -12.30 -4.72
CA GLU A 64 3.10 -11.27 -3.68
C GLU A 64 4.15 -11.56 -2.61
N ALA A 65 4.31 -12.81 -2.17
CA ALA A 65 5.26 -13.17 -1.13
C ALA A 65 6.71 -12.90 -1.55
N ASP A 66 7.02 -13.04 -2.85
CA ASP A 66 8.34 -12.69 -3.37
C ASP A 66 8.58 -11.18 -3.33
N VAL A 67 7.59 -10.37 -3.72
CA VAL A 67 7.70 -8.91 -3.67
C VAL A 67 7.78 -8.42 -2.24
N MET A 68 7.00 -9.00 -1.33
CA MET A 68 7.04 -8.66 0.10
C MET A 68 8.41 -8.98 0.73
N ARG A 69 9.04 -10.11 0.35
CA ARG A 69 10.42 -10.42 0.76
C ARG A 69 11.42 -9.42 0.22
N CYS A 70 11.31 -9.02 -1.04
CA CYS A 70 12.20 -8.04 -1.66
C CYS A 70 12.09 -6.65 -1.02
N THR A 71 10.93 -6.29 -0.47
CA THR A 71 10.67 -4.97 0.12
C THR A 71 10.89 -4.91 1.63
N SER A 72 11.14 -6.04 2.30
CA SER A 72 11.22 -6.15 3.76
C SER A 72 12.34 -5.33 4.43
N LEU A 73 13.34 -4.87 3.68
CA LEU A 73 14.41 -4.00 4.20
C LEU A 73 14.31 -2.56 3.66
N MET A 74 13.16 -2.17 3.14
CA MET A 74 12.98 -0.83 2.56
C MET A 74 12.32 0.17 3.52
N SER A 75 12.15 -0.21 4.79
CA SER A 75 11.60 0.67 5.83
C SER A 75 12.64 1.67 6.35
N MET A 76 12.16 2.70 7.05
CA MET A 76 13.00 3.72 7.72
C MET A 76 14.12 4.31 6.85
N GLY A 77 13.89 4.36 5.53
CA GLY A 77 14.92 4.77 4.58
C GLY A 77 16.07 3.76 4.50
N LEU A 78 15.75 2.48 4.28
CA LEU A 78 16.68 1.34 4.27
C LEU A 78 17.36 1.13 5.63
N PHE A 79 16.71 1.49 6.73
CA PHE A 79 17.27 1.55 8.10
C PHE A 79 18.48 2.49 8.24
N GLU A 80 18.77 3.29 7.22
CA GLU A 80 19.89 4.24 7.14
C GLU A 80 19.41 5.70 7.08
N GLY A 81 18.14 5.98 7.37
CA GLY A 81 17.59 7.32 7.25
C GLY A 81 17.63 7.90 5.83
N SER A 82 17.74 7.04 4.81
CA SER A 82 17.77 7.41 3.40
C SER A 82 16.34 7.64 2.85
N ILE A 83 16.10 7.35 1.58
CA ILE A 83 14.80 7.53 0.92
C ILE A 83 13.68 6.84 1.70
N CYS A 84 12.59 7.55 1.95
CA CYS A 84 11.44 7.04 2.69
C CYS A 84 10.91 5.72 2.11
N GLY A 85 10.62 4.74 2.97
CA GLY A 85 10.12 3.43 2.56
C GLY A 85 8.83 3.50 1.74
N ALA A 86 7.94 4.43 2.03
CA ALA A 86 6.74 4.63 1.22
C ALA A 86 7.06 5.06 -0.22
N LEU A 87 8.09 5.88 -0.43
CA LEU A 87 8.56 6.22 -1.77
C LEU A 87 9.20 5.02 -2.47
N LEU A 88 9.95 4.21 -1.73
CA LEU A 88 10.55 2.98 -2.28
C LEU A 88 9.46 1.99 -2.70
N GLY A 89 8.44 1.77 -1.85
CA GLY A 89 7.28 0.95 -2.20
C GLY A 89 6.54 1.47 -3.45
N ALA A 90 6.34 2.78 -3.55
CA ALA A 90 5.74 3.38 -4.74
C ALA A 90 6.58 3.12 -6.01
N PHE A 91 7.90 3.18 -5.92
CA PHE A 91 8.78 2.89 -7.05
C PHE A 91 8.76 1.41 -7.43
N VAL A 92 8.58 0.50 -6.46
CA VAL A 92 8.36 -0.92 -6.74
C VAL A 92 7.07 -1.10 -7.52
N VAL A 93 5.94 -0.54 -7.08
CA VAL A 93 4.65 -0.63 -7.78
C VAL A 93 4.73 -0.06 -9.20
N ILE A 94 5.36 1.11 -9.38
CA ILE A 94 5.60 1.69 -10.71
C ILE A 94 6.48 0.76 -11.57
N GLY A 95 7.50 0.17 -10.96
CA GLY A 95 8.39 -0.79 -11.61
C GLY A 95 7.67 -2.06 -12.06
N LEU A 96 6.81 -2.63 -11.22
CA LEU A 96 6.00 -3.81 -11.54
C LEU A 96 5.09 -3.55 -12.74
N LYS A 97 4.49 -2.36 -12.83
CA LYS A 97 3.55 -2.02 -13.91
C LYS A 97 4.22 -1.57 -15.21
N TYR A 98 5.29 -0.80 -15.12
CA TYR A 98 5.88 -0.10 -16.28
C TYR A 98 7.37 -0.39 -16.47
N GLY A 99 7.99 -1.15 -15.57
CA GLY A 99 9.41 -1.50 -15.65
C GLY A 99 9.70 -2.52 -16.73
N GLY A 100 10.90 -2.45 -17.28
CA GLY A 100 11.39 -3.44 -18.22
C GLY A 100 12.30 -4.47 -17.54
N SER A 101 12.21 -5.71 -17.97
CA SER A 101 13.06 -6.82 -17.49
C SER A 101 14.40 -6.92 -18.23
N THR A 102 14.67 -6.06 -19.21
CA THR A 102 15.91 -6.08 -19.99
C THR A 102 16.82 -4.89 -19.64
N PRO A 103 18.13 -4.94 -19.96
CA PRO A 103 19.04 -3.83 -19.71
C PRO A 103 18.83 -2.62 -20.61
N LYS A 104 17.92 -2.70 -21.60
CA LYS A 104 17.68 -1.62 -22.54
C LYS A 104 16.97 -0.44 -21.86
N MET A 105 17.49 0.77 -22.07
CA MET A 105 16.91 1.98 -21.52
C MET A 105 15.49 2.25 -22.05
N SER A 106 15.20 1.86 -23.28
CA SER A 106 13.85 1.96 -23.86
C SER A 106 12.79 1.25 -23.03
N ASP A 107 13.13 0.10 -22.45
CA ASP A 107 12.21 -0.71 -21.68
C ASP A 107 11.92 -0.11 -20.29
N LYS A 108 12.74 0.83 -19.85
CA LYS A 108 12.60 1.55 -18.58
C LYS A 108 11.95 2.94 -18.74
N GLY A 109 11.79 3.41 -19.97
CA GLY A 109 11.38 4.78 -20.25
C GLY A 109 10.04 5.16 -19.63
N MET A 110 9.03 4.30 -19.74
CA MET A 110 7.71 4.54 -19.15
C MET A 110 7.76 4.59 -17.62
N ALA A 111 8.47 3.68 -16.99
CA ALA A 111 8.64 3.68 -15.53
C ALA A 111 9.30 4.97 -15.02
N ILE A 112 10.31 5.48 -15.74
CA ILE A 112 10.97 6.76 -15.41
C ILE A 112 9.97 7.92 -15.52
N ILE A 113 9.18 7.98 -16.60
CA ILE A 113 8.15 9.02 -16.79
C ILE A 113 7.13 8.96 -15.64
N LYS A 114 6.63 7.79 -15.32
CA LYS A 114 5.65 7.59 -14.25
C LYS A 114 6.22 7.94 -12.87
N ARG A 115 7.47 7.57 -12.62
CA ARG A 115 8.19 7.96 -11.40
C ARG A 115 8.30 9.49 -11.29
N GLU A 116 8.60 10.22 -12.36
CA GLU A 116 8.63 11.67 -12.32
C GLU A 116 7.24 12.28 -12.09
N GLN A 117 6.19 11.76 -12.74
CA GLN A 117 4.80 12.18 -12.49
C GLN A 117 4.44 11.99 -11.01
N PHE A 118 4.76 10.82 -10.45
CA PHE A 118 4.57 10.55 -9.02
C PHE A 118 5.30 11.57 -8.14
N MET A 119 6.59 11.82 -8.40
CA MET A 119 7.39 12.75 -7.60
C MET A 119 6.91 14.20 -7.70
N MET A 120 6.35 14.61 -8.85
CA MET A 120 5.73 15.92 -8.99
C MET A 120 4.52 16.09 -8.05
N GLU A 121 3.65 15.09 -7.98
CA GLU A 121 2.49 15.11 -7.08
C GLU A 121 2.93 15.02 -5.60
N PHE A 122 3.87 14.12 -5.29
CA PHE A 122 4.39 13.97 -3.94
C PHE A 122 5.00 15.27 -3.39
N ARG A 123 5.79 15.98 -4.19
CA ARG A 123 6.43 17.26 -3.81
C ARG A 123 5.45 18.41 -3.56
N LYS A 124 4.19 18.29 -4.01
CA LYS A 124 3.13 19.24 -3.64
C LYS A 124 2.71 19.09 -2.18
N LEU A 125 2.82 17.88 -1.63
CA LEU A 125 2.41 17.55 -0.26
C LEU A 125 3.59 17.58 0.72
N TYR A 126 4.77 17.16 0.28
CA TYR A 126 5.95 16.96 1.12
C TYR A 126 7.20 17.60 0.52
N LYS A 127 7.99 18.26 1.36
CA LYS A 127 9.22 18.94 0.90
C LYS A 127 10.44 18.03 0.91
N GLY A 128 10.45 17.01 1.78
CA GLY A 128 11.54 16.04 1.91
C GLY A 128 11.26 14.74 1.16
N THR A 129 12.29 13.92 1.03
CA THR A 129 12.20 12.56 0.45
C THR A 129 12.87 11.51 1.34
N THR A 130 13.69 11.92 2.27
CA THR A 130 14.34 11.01 3.23
C THR A 130 13.49 10.85 4.49
N CYS A 131 13.71 9.76 5.22
CA CYS A 131 12.99 9.50 6.47
C CYS A 131 13.16 10.66 7.46
N PRO A 132 14.38 11.16 7.76
CA PRO A 132 14.56 12.31 8.67
C PRO A 132 13.90 13.60 8.18
N GLU A 133 13.97 13.91 6.88
CA GLU A 133 13.32 15.12 6.35
C GLU A 133 11.80 15.10 6.49
N LEU A 134 11.19 13.92 6.43
CA LEU A 134 9.76 13.73 6.52
C LEU A 134 9.26 13.62 7.95
N THR A 135 9.99 12.91 8.81
CA THR A 135 9.59 12.62 10.19
C THR A 135 10.12 13.62 11.20
N GLY A 136 11.22 14.28 10.88
CA GLY A 136 11.95 15.15 11.82
C GLY A 136 12.90 14.40 12.76
N PHE A 137 13.07 13.09 12.59
CA PHE A 137 13.90 12.23 13.47
C PHE A 137 14.91 11.44 12.65
N ASP A 138 16.15 11.36 13.14
CA ASP A 138 17.17 10.49 12.56
C ASP A 138 17.08 9.08 13.19
N VAL A 139 16.53 8.15 12.42
CA VAL A 139 16.29 6.76 12.86
C VAL A 139 17.59 5.98 13.19
N ARG A 140 18.76 6.50 12.78
CA ARG A 140 20.08 5.92 13.09
C ARG A 140 20.55 6.25 14.51
N ILE A 141 19.91 7.21 15.15
CA ILE A 141 20.20 7.64 16.51
C ILE A 141 19.15 7.03 17.43
N ASP A 142 19.54 6.10 18.31
CA ASP A 142 18.60 5.34 19.15
C ASP A 142 17.68 6.26 19.96
N GLU A 143 18.21 7.36 20.51
CA GLU A 143 17.43 8.32 21.30
C GLU A 143 16.39 9.06 20.45
N GLU A 144 16.71 9.39 19.18
CA GLU A 144 15.76 10.05 18.26
C GLU A 144 14.71 9.05 17.76
N ASN A 145 15.11 7.81 17.48
CA ASN A 145 14.18 6.75 17.09
C ASN A 145 13.18 6.45 18.22
N LEU A 146 13.64 6.42 19.47
CA LEU A 146 12.75 6.27 20.63
C LEU A 146 11.76 7.45 20.73
N LYS A 147 12.22 8.68 20.59
CA LYS A 147 11.35 9.87 20.58
C LYS A 147 10.34 9.83 19.44
N ALA A 148 10.75 9.36 18.25
CA ALA A 148 9.86 9.18 17.11
C ALA A 148 8.73 8.19 17.44
N TYR A 149 9.07 7.07 18.08
CA TYR A 149 8.10 6.08 18.54
C TYR A 149 7.11 6.68 19.58
N GLU A 150 7.63 7.34 20.61
CA GLU A 150 6.83 7.97 21.67
C GLU A 150 5.94 9.10 21.16
N SER A 151 6.36 9.81 20.10
CA SER A 151 5.59 10.90 19.48
C SER A 151 4.43 10.45 18.58
N GLY A 152 4.29 9.15 18.34
CA GLY A 152 3.25 8.61 17.45
C GLY A 152 3.55 8.74 15.96
N ILE A 153 4.78 9.08 15.56
CA ILE A 153 5.16 9.21 14.14
C ILE A 153 4.84 7.93 13.37
N TYR A 154 5.16 6.78 13.92
CA TYR A 154 4.97 5.49 13.25
C TYR A 154 3.52 5.01 13.24
N THR A 155 2.67 5.50 14.13
CA THR A 155 1.27 5.08 14.24
C THR A 155 0.29 6.06 13.58
N GLU A 156 0.69 7.31 13.38
CA GLU A 156 -0.18 8.35 12.81
C GLU A 156 0.37 8.96 11.52
N PHE A 157 1.58 9.52 11.58
CA PHE A 157 2.16 10.23 10.43
C PHE A 157 2.53 9.28 9.29
N CYS A 158 3.29 8.21 9.58
CA CYS A 158 3.73 7.27 8.55
C CYS A 158 2.57 6.57 7.83
N PRO A 159 1.53 6.05 8.51
CA PRO A 159 0.34 5.52 7.83
C PRO A 159 -0.36 6.56 6.96
N ARG A 160 -0.50 7.81 7.45
CA ARG A 160 -1.08 8.91 6.66
C ARG A 160 -0.26 9.26 5.42
N LEU A 161 1.07 9.22 5.53
CA LEU A 161 1.97 9.42 4.41
C LEU A 161 1.81 8.28 3.40
N CYS A 162 1.72 7.03 3.84
CA CYS A 162 1.47 5.89 2.97
C CYS A 162 0.12 6.01 2.25
N MET A 163 -0.95 6.40 2.94
CA MET A 163 -2.23 6.69 2.30
C MET A 163 -2.10 7.74 1.19
N ASN A 164 -1.39 8.84 1.44
CA ASN A 164 -1.18 9.87 0.43
C ASN A 164 -0.37 9.35 -0.76
N VAL A 165 0.59 8.45 -0.53
CA VAL A 165 1.35 7.76 -1.58
C VAL A 165 0.45 6.86 -2.41
N VAL A 166 -0.42 6.06 -1.79
CA VAL A 166 -1.45 5.25 -2.46
C VAL A 166 -2.32 6.13 -3.33
N ASN A 167 -2.85 7.23 -2.80
CA ASN A 167 -3.71 8.17 -3.54
C ASN A 167 -3.02 8.81 -4.76
N ILE A 168 -1.72 9.05 -4.68
CA ILE A 168 -0.94 9.54 -5.84
C ILE A 168 -0.78 8.42 -6.86
N LEU A 169 -0.45 7.21 -6.43
CA LEU A 169 -0.32 6.05 -7.31
C LEU A 169 -1.61 5.77 -8.07
N GLU A 170 -2.78 5.81 -7.40
CA GLU A 170 -4.09 5.64 -8.03
C GLU A 170 -4.34 6.61 -9.20
N LYS A 171 -3.82 7.81 -9.13
CA LYS A 171 -3.98 8.82 -10.20
C LYS A 171 -3.06 8.60 -11.39
N ILE A 172 -1.94 7.92 -11.20
CA ILE A 172 -0.91 7.81 -12.24
C ILE A 172 -0.81 6.42 -12.87
N LEU A 173 -1.32 5.37 -12.18
CA LEU A 173 -1.36 3.99 -12.67
C LEU A 173 -2.54 3.78 -13.63
#